data_7a36dfed5abfa1ef0b2c305a2532af65
#
_entry.id   7a36dfed5abfa1ef0b2c305a2532af65
#
_cell.length_a   1.000
_cell.length_b   1.000
_cell.length_c   1.000
_cell.angle_alpha   90.00
_cell.angle_beta   90.00
_cell.angle_gamma   90.00
#
_symmetry.space_group_name_H-M   'P 1'
#
loop_
_entity.id
_entity.type
_entity.pdbx_description
1 polymer ?
#
loop_
_entity_poly.entity_id
_entity_poly.type
_entity_poly.pdbx_seq_one_letter_code
_entity_poly.pdbx_strand_id
1 'polypeptide(L)'
;LEVRRDGNVIVRAPLRTGLPRIKRFVNQKQEWVLGCLERTKEYREQKPLSADLSESKRNVYIRKAKETITKRVSYFARLMGVSYRNITIREQKTRWGSCSSEKNLNFNWKLILAPPEVLDYVVVHELCHLKEMNHSKAFWNEVEKVMPEYETYKLWLKENGWKL
;
A
#
# COMPACT_ATOMS: atom_id res chain seq x y z
N LEU A 1 20.49 -2.90 1.78
CA LEU A 1 20.06 -4.28 1.94
C LEU A 1 18.58 -4.38 1.56
N GLU A 2 18.25 -5.31 0.70
CA GLU A 2 16.90 -5.55 0.17
C GLU A 2 16.69 -7.06 0.08
N VAL A 3 15.53 -7.53 0.52
CA VAL A 3 15.09 -8.93 0.28
C VAL A 3 13.95 -8.87 -0.74
N ARG A 4 14.15 -9.51 -1.89
CA ARG A 4 13.15 -9.54 -2.96
C ARG A 4 12.11 -10.63 -2.73
N ARG A 5 10.97 -10.51 -3.40
CA ARG A 5 9.89 -11.51 -3.36
C ARG A 5 10.32 -12.90 -3.90
N ASP A 6 11.34 -12.95 -4.74
CA ASP A 6 11.96 -14.20 -5.22
C ASP A 6 12.91 -14.83 -4.18
N GLY A 7 13.09 -14.23 -3.01
CA GLY A 7 13.99 -14.66 -1.93
C GLY A 7 15.44 -14.24 -2.14
N ASN A 8 15.75 -13.50 -3.19
CA ASN A 8 17.10 -12.99 -3.40
C ASN A 8 17.39 -11.83 -2.44
N VAL A 9 18.54 -11.93 -1.75
CA VAL A 9 19.04 -10.87 -0.87
C VAL A 9 20.03 -10.01 -1.64
N ILE A 10 19.74 -8.72 -1.78
CA ILE A 10 20.58 -7.80 -2.54
C ILE A 10 21.18 -6.76 -1.60
N VAL A 11 22.50 -6.62 -1.66
CA VAL A 11 23.23 -5.56 -0.97
C VAL A 11 23.74 -4.57 -2.01
N ARG A 12 23.35 -3.32 -1.88
CA ARG A 12 23.92 -2.22 -2.68
C ARG A 12 24.87 -1.44 -1.80
N ALA A 13 26.10 -1.28 -2.22
CA ALA A 13 27.13 -0.52 -1.52
C ALA A 13 27.91 0.36 -2.51
N PRO A 14 28.49 1.48 -2.05
CA PRO A 14 29.40 2.29 -2.85
C PRO A 14 30.57 1.44 -3.39
N LEU A 15 31.06 1.74 -4.61
CA LEU A 15 32.09 0.94 -5.31
C LEU A 15 33.37 0.70 -4.49
N ARG A 16 33.71 1.60 -3.59
CA ARG A 16 34.91 1.50 -2.74
C ARG A 16 34.70 0.76 -1.42
N THR A 17 33.51 0.19 -1.19
CA THR A 17 33.24 -0.52 0.05
C THR A 17 33.81 -1.92 0.01
N GLY A 18 34.80 -2.20 0.87
CA GLY A 18 35.43 -3.51 0.93
C GLY A 18 34.46 -4.62 1.40
N LEU A 19 34.62 -5.82 0.85
CA LEU A 19 33.81 -7.01 1.17
C LEU A 19 33.69 -7.31 2.68
N PRO A 20 34.76 -7.17 3.51
CA PRO A 20 34.63 -7.42 4.96
C PRO A 20 33.61 -6.52 5.63
N ARG A 21 33.53 -5.25 5.22
CA ARG A 21 32.54 -4.29 5.76
C ARG A 21 31.12 -4.65 5.34
N ILE A 22 30.93 -5.08 4.10
CA ILE A 22 29.63 -5.55 3.59
C ILE A 22 29.19 -6.79 4.37
N LYS A 23 30.07 -7.79 4.53
CA LYS A 23 29.77 -9.01 5.30
C LYS A 23 29.37 -8.70 6.74
N ARG A 24 30.12 -7.82 7.44
CA ARG A 24 29.79 -7.39 8.80
C ARG A 24 28.41 -6.76 8.87
N PHE A 25 28.08 -5.88 7.93
CA PHE A 25 26.76 -5.23 7.88
C PHE A 25 25.63 -6.24 7.66
N VAL A 26 25.82 -7.21 6.75
CA VAL A 26 24.82 -8.28 6.51
C VAL A 26 24.63 -9.13 7.75
N ASN A 27 25.72 -9.53 8.42
CA ASN A 27 25.64 -10.32 9.65
C ASN A 27 24.90 -9.58 10.77
N GLN A 28 25.13 -8.27 10.92
CA GLN A 28 24.39 -7.44 11.90
C GLN A 28 22.88 -7.37 11.60
N LYS A 29 22.46 -7.62 10.36
CA LYS A 29 21.07 -7.61 9.93
C LYS A 29 20.49 -9.01 9.68
N GLN A 30 21.18 -10.05 10.15
CA GLN A 30 20.84 -11.45 9.89
C GLN A 30 19.40 -11.79 10.32
N GLU A 31 18.99 -11.42 11.53
CA GLU A 31 17.64 -11.68 12.02
C GLU A 31 16.57 -10.99 11.15
N TRP A 32 16.83 -9.73 10.76
CA TRP A 32 15.95 -9.01 9.86
C TRP A 32 15.85 -9.71 8.49
N VAL A 33 16.97 -10.19 7.94
CA VAL A 33 17.00 -10.93 6.66
C VAL A 33 16.21 -12.22 6.77
N LEU A 34 16.43 -13.02 7.84
CA LEU A 34 15.72 -14.28 8.07
C LEU A 34 14.21 -14.05 8.18
N GLY A 35 13.77 -13.08 8.98
CA GLY A 35 12.36 -12.73 9.09
C GLY A 35 11.74 -12.23 7.77
N CYS A 36 12.53 -11.57 6.90
CA CYS A 36 12.08 -11.23 5.56
C CYS A 36 11.97 -12.46 4.65
N LEU A 37 12.92 -13.41 4.74
CA LEU A 37 12.91 -14.64 3.95
C LEU A 37 11.75 -15.56 4.34
N GLU A 38 11.44 -15.69 5.63
CA GLU A 38 10.27 -16.44 6.11
C GLU A 38 8.97 -15.86 5.55
N ARG A 39 8.78 -14.55 5.68
CA ARG A 39 7.63 -13.88 5.04
C ARG A 39 7.58 -14.12 3.53
N THR A 40 8.75 -14.10 2.86
CA THR A 40 8.83 -14.36 1.41
C THR A 40 8.44 -15.80 1.07
N LYS A 41 8.75 -16.77 1.95
CA LYS A 41 8.32 -18.16 1.81
C LYS A 41 6.80 -18.30 1.92
N GLU A 42 6.18 -17.66 2.91
CA GLU A 42 4.72 -17.59 3.03
C GLU A 42 4.08 -16.97 1.78
N TYR A 43 4.69 -15.92 1.21
CA TYR A 43 4.26 -15.30 -0.06
C TYR A 43 4.26 -16.27 -1.25
N ARG A 44 5.17 -17.23 -1.28
CA ARG A 44 5.28 -18.22 -2.38
C ARG A 44 4.30 -19.37 -2.22
N GLU A 45 3.99 -19.74 -0.98
CA GLU A 45 3.11 -20.86 -0.65
C GLU A 45 1.63 -20.46 -0.70
N GLN A 46 1.31 -19.18 -0.47
CA GLN A 46 -0.06 -18.68 -0.49
C GLN A 46 -0.32 -17.84 -1.74
N LYS A 47 -1.31 -18.23 -2.52
CA LYS A 47 -1.78 -17.41 -3.64
C LYS A 47 -2.63 -16.25 -3.12
N PRO A 48 -2.48 -15.03 -3.70
CA PRO A 48 -3.39 -13.92 -3.41
C PRO A 48 -4.85 -14.29 -3.67
N LEU A 49 -5.76 -13.77 -2.88
CA LEU A 49 -7.21 -13.97 -3.04
C LEU A 49 -7.71 -13.62 -4.46
N SER A 50 -7.02 -12.69 -5.12
CA SER A 50 -7.35 -12.26 -6.49
C SER A 50 -6.77 -13.15 -7.58
N ALA A 51 -5.84 -14.10 -7.26
CA ALA A 51 -5.11 -14.87 -8.27
C ALA A 51 -5.99 -15.90 -9.01
N ASP A 52 -6.93 -16.52 -8.31
CA ASP A 52 -7.80 -17.58 -8.86
C ASP A 52 -9.21 -17.06 -9.22
N LEU A 53 -9.38 -15.73 -9.29
CA LEU A 53 -10.66 -15.16 -9.70
C LEU A 53 -10.87 -15.33 -11.21
N SER A 54 -11.99 -15.97 -11.60
CA SER A 54 -12.43 -15.95 -12.99
C SER A 54 -12.66 -14.51 -13.46
N GLU A 55 -12.53 -14.26 -14.75
CA GLU A 55 -12.74 -12.93 -15.34
C GLU A 55 -14.11 -12.35 -14.99
N SER A 56 -15.14 -13.16 -14.98
CA SER A 56 -16.50 -12.77 -14.58
C SER A 56 -16.53 -12.28 -13.13
N LYS A 57 -15.97 -13.03 -12.18
CA LYS A 57 -15.89 -12.63 -10.76
C LYS A 57 -15.04 -11.36 -10.59
N ARG A 58 -13.91 -11.26 -11.28
CA ARG A 58 -13.05 -10.07 -11.26
C ARG A 58 -13.82 -8.82 -11.70
N ASN A 59 -14.60 -8.91 -12.80
CA ASN A 59 -15.41 -7.80 -13.29
C ASN A 59 -16.49 -7.37 -12.28
N VAL A 60 -17.07 -8.31 -11.53
CA VAL A 60 -18.01 -8.02 -10.44
C VAL A 60 -17.30 -7.24 -9.32
N TYR A 61 -16.10 -7.67 -8.90
CA TYR A 61 -15.33 -6.97 -7.87
C TYR A 61 -14.87 -5.57 -8.31
N ILE A 62 -14.45 -5.40 -9.57
CA ILE A 62 -14.08 -4.08 -10.11
C ILE A 62 -15.27 -3.13 -10.07
N ARG A 63 -16.46 -3.58 -10.47
CA ARG A 63 -17.69 -2.78 -10.41
C ARG A 63 -18.04 -2.39 -8.97
N LYS A 64 -18.00 -3.37 -8.03
CA LYS A 64 -18.22 -3.15 -6.61
C LYS A 64 -17.19 -2.18 -6.02
N ALA A 65 -15.91 -2.32 -6.39
CA ALA A 65 -14.85 -1.41 -5.97
C ALA A 65 -15.10 0.01 -6.46
N LYS A 66 -15.49 0.17 -7.74
CA LYS A 66 -15.82 1.49 -8.30
C LYS A 66 -16.94 2.17 -7.52
N GLU A 67 -18.01 1.45 -7.25
CA GLU A 67 -19.16 1.99 -6.49
C GLU A 67 -18.76 2.33 -5.05
N THR A 68 -18.15 1.38 -4.33
CA THR A 68 -17.80 1.55 -2.92
C THR A 68 -16.75 2.64 -2.71
N ILE A 69 -15.65 2.60 -3.47
CA ILE A 69 -14.56 3.59 -3.32
C ILE A 69 -15.06 4.99 -3.67
N THR A 70 -15.87 5.14 -4.73
CA THR A 70 -16.42 6.45 -5.09
C THR A 70 -17.32 7.01 -3.97
N LYS A 71 -18.16 6.18 -3.35
CA LYS A 71 -18.99 6.59 -2.20
C LYS A 71 -18.13 7.02 -1.01
N ARG A 72 -17.08 6.23 -0.70
CA ARG A 72 -16.18 6.55 0.43
C ARG A 72 -15.36 7.80 0.18
N VAL A 73 -14.82 7.98 -1.03
CA VAL A 73 -14.11 9.20 -1.43
C VAL A 73 -15.02 10.42 -1.30
N SER A 74 -16.26 10.36 -1.79
CA SER A 74 -17.21 11.47 -1.69
C SER A 74 -17.57 11.81 -0.25
N TYR A 75 -17.68 10.80 0.61
CA TYR A 75 -17.95 10.97 2.05
C TYR A 75 -16.79 11.68 2.74
N PHE A 76 -15.57 11.14 2.61
CA PHE A 76 -14.39 11.69 3.28
C PHE A 76 -13.96 13.04 2.69
N ALA A 77 -14.07 13.24 1.38
CA ALA A 77 -13.79 14.54 0.76
C ALA A 77 -14.65 15.66 1.33
N ARG A 78 -15.94 15.38 1.57
CA ARG A 78 -16.87 16.32 2.22
C ARG A 78 -16.48 16.58 3.67
N LEU A 79 -16.18 15.51 4.43
CA LEU A 79 -15.77 15.60 5.83
C LEU A 79 -14.46 16.41 5.98
N MET A 80 -13.51 16.25 5.06
CA MET A 80 -12.20 16.90 5.10
C MET A 80 -12.20 18.30 4.45
N GLY A 81 -13.29 18.70 3.81
CA GLY A 81 -13.39 19.97 3.09
C GLY A 81 -12.46 20.06 1.88
N VAL A 82 -12.20 18.94 1.18
CA VAL A 82 -11.31 18.90 0.02
C VAL A 82 -12.06 18.56 -1.27
N SER A 83 -11.53 19.00 -2.41
CA SER A 83 -12.09 18.72 -3.73
C SER A 83 -11.07 17.99 -4.61
N TYR A 84 -11.53 16.98 -5.31
CA TYR A 84 -10.75 16.21 -6.29
C TYR A 84 -11.34 16.37 -7.69
N ARG A 85 -10.57 16.05 -8.72
CA ARG A 85 -11.00 16.18 -10.12
C ARG A 85 -11.66 14.91 -10.64
N ASN A 86 -10.94 13.80 -10.58
CA ASN A 86 -11.41 12.51 -11.10
C ASN A 86 -11.02 11.35 -10.17
N ILE A 87 -11.81 10.27 -10.23
CA ILE A 87 -11.48 9.00 -9.60
C ILE A 87 -11.30 7.95 -10.70
N THR A 88 -10.21 7.21 -10.66
CA THR A 88 -9.96 6.07 -11.54
C THR A 88 -9.70 4.81 -10.72
N ILE A 89 -10.40 3.72 -11.05
CA ILE A 89 -10.15 2.40 -10.46
C ILE A 89 -9.30 1.60 -11.43
N ARG A 90 -8.16 1.11 -10.97
CA ARG A 90 -7.18 0.39 -11.79
C ARG A 90 -6.68 -0.85 -11.05
N GLU A 91 -5.98 -1.71 -11.76
CA GLU A 91 -5.12 -2.71 -11.15
C GLU A 91 -3.69 -2.18 -11.15
N GLN A 92 -3.12 -2.02 -9.97
CA GLN A 92 -1.75 -1.57 -9.80
C GLN A 92 -0.94 -2.65 -9.06
N LYS A 93 0.28 -2.90 -9.53
CA LYS A 93 1.15 -3.94 -8.94
C LYS A 93 1.81 -3.52 -7.62
N THR A 94 2.01 -2.22 -7.41
CA THR A 94 2.89 -1.71 -6.33
C THR A 94 2.24 -0.68 -5.43
N ARG A 95 1.01 -0.24 -5.73
CA ARG A 95 0.34 0.84 -4.99
C ARG A 95 -1.12 0.50 -4.74
N TRP A 96 -1.64 0.96 -3.62
CA TRP A 96 -3.05 0.84 -3.28
C TRP A 96 -3.85 2.05 -3.77
N GLY A 97 -3.19 3.21 -3.77
CA GLY A 97 -3.75 4.44 -4.29
C GLY A 97 -2.66 5.38 -4.82
N SER A 98 -3.06 6.49 -5.40
CA SER A 98 -2.22 7.64 -5.72
C SER A 98 -3.06 8.89 -5.95
N CYS A 99 -2.53 10.05 -5.54
CA CYS A 99 -3.05 11.36 -5.86
C CYS A 99 -2.04 12.11 -6.74
N SER A 100 -2.51 12.73 -7.83
CA SER A 100 -1.65 13.58 -8.66
C SER A 100 -1.76 15.06 -8.26
N SER A 101 -0.76 15.88 -8.68
CA SER A 101 -0.80 17.34 -8.53
C SER A 101 -2.02 17.99 -9.17
N GLU A 102 -2.62 17.34 -10.17
CA GLU A 102 -3.87 17.77 -10.81
C GLU A 102 -5.13 17.30 -10.07
N LYS A 103 -4.99 16.79 -8.84
CA LYS A 103 -6.08 16.31 -7.99
C LYS A 103 -6.85 15.10 -8.57
N ASN A 104 -6.18 14.26 -9.39
CA ASN A 104 -6.74 13.00 -9.83
C ASN A 104 -6.38 11.88 -8.86
N LEU A 105 -7.38 11.14 -8.42
CA LEU A 105 -7.25 10.03 -7.49
C LEU A 105 -7.30 8.70 -8.24
N ASN A 106 -6.38 7.81 -7.96
CA ASN A 106 -6.41 6.45 -8.50
C ASN A 106 -6.42 5.46 -7.33
N PHE A 107 -7.20 4.38 -7.45
CA PHE A 107 -7.26 3.33 -6.44
C PHE A 107 -7.17 1.95 -7.08
N ASN A 108 -6.56 1.03 -6.36
CA ASN A 108 -6.52 -0.37 -6.75
C ASN A 108 -7.86 -1.03 -6.41
N TRP A 109 -8.49 -1.68 -7.40
CA TRP A 109 -9.77 -2.37 -7.19
C TRP A 109 -9.70 -3.45 -6.11
N LYS A 110 -8.53 -4.04 -5.87
CA LYS A 110 -8.30 -5.08 -4.86
C LYS A 110 -8.56 -4.60 -3.44
N LEU A 111 -8.60 -3.30 -3.18
CA LEU A 111 -9.00 -2.74 -1.90
C LEU A 111 -10.38 -3.20 -1.43
N ILE A 112 -11.27 -3.61 -2.36
CA ILE A 112 -12.58 -4.15 -1.99
C ILE A 112 -12.52 -5.52 -1.29
N LEU A 113 -11.36 -6.18 -1.36
CA LEU A 113 -11.09 -7.45 -0.70
C LEU A 113 -10.49 -7.26 0.71
N ALA A 114 -10.09 -6.02 1.04
CA ALA A 114 -9.59 -5.66 2.36
C ALA A 114 -10.76 -5.38 3.32
N PRO A 115 -10.51 -5.36 4.66
CA PRO A 115 -11.45 -4.82 5.62
C PRO A 115 -11.88 -3.39 5.23
N PRO A 116 -13.15 -3.01 5.48
CA PRO A 116 -13.65 -1.68 5.11
C PRO A 116 -12.84 -0.53 5.67
N GLU A 117 -12.34 -0.66 6.90
CA GLU A 117 -11.55 0.36 7.58
C GLU A 117 -10.19 0.57 6.90
N VAL A 118 -9.63 -0.49 6.34
CA VAL A 118 -8.38 -0.45 5.58
C VAL A 118 -8.58 0.25 4.22
N LEU A 119 -9.71 -0.01 3.56
CA LEU A 119 -10.10 0.72 2.35
C LEU A 119 -10.27 2.21 2.67
N ASP A 120 -10.97 2.53 3.76
CA ASP A 120 -11.18 3.91 4.21
C ASP A 120 -9.86 4.61 4.52
N TYR A 121 -8.91 3.92 5.16
CA TYR A 121 -7.57 4.44 5.41
C TYR A 121 -6.87 4.85 4.09
N VAL A 122 -6.92 4.02 3.06
CA VAL A 122 -6.30 4.38 1.78
C VAL A 122 -7.02 5.56 1.14
N VAL A 123 -8.34 5.62 1.23
CA VAL A 123 -9.13 6.77 0.74
C VAL A 123 -8.73 8.06 1.45
N VAL A 124 -8.66 8.05 2.79
CA VAL A 124 -8.25 9.22 3.59
C VAL A 124 -6.81 9.61 3.26
N HIS A 125 -5.90 8.64 3.13
CA HIS A 125 -4.51 8.86 2.75
C HIS A 125 -4.40 9.62 1.42
N GLU A 126 -5.10 9.17 0.38
CA GLU A 126 -5.05 9.83 -0.92
C GLU A 126 -5.73 11.22 -0.91
N LEU A 127 -6.77 11.41 -0.10
CA LEU A 127 -7.40 12.72 0.08
C LEU A 127 -6.50 13.68 0.86
N CYS A 128 -5.69 13.22 1.81
CA CYS A 128 -4.71 14.06 2.51
C CYS A 128 -3.65 14.61 1.55
N HIS A 129 -3.32 13.91 0.47
CA HIS A 129 -2.42 14.42 -0.57
C HIS A 129 -2.98 15.63 -1.33
N LEU A 130 -4.27 15.90 -1.26
CA LEU A 130 -4.86 17.14 -1.80
C LEU A 130 -4.46 18.39 -1.00
N LYS A 131 -4.01 18.20 0.26
CA LYS A 131 -3.51 19.27 1.16
C LYS A 131 -1.99 19.24 1.25
N GLU A 132 -1.41 18.03 1.44
CA GLU A 132 0.01 17.81 1.69
C GLU A 132 0.55 16.72 0.75
N MET A 133 1.30 17.11 -0.29
CA MET A 133 1.76 16.18 -1.33
C MET A 133 2.84 15.19 -0.85
N ASN A 134 3.56 15.51 0.20
CA ASN A 134 4.61 14.66 0.77
C ASN A 134 4.16 14.10 2.12
N HIS A 135 4.74 12.98 2.53
CA HIS A 135 4.45 12.31 3.81
C HIS A 135 5.19 12.96 4.99
N SER A 136 5.12 14.30 5.09
CA SER A 136 5.66 15.08 6.19
C SER A 136 4.87 14.84 7.49
N LYS A 137 5.33 15.44 8.60
CA LYS A 137 4.56 15.43 9.85
C LYS A 137 3.18 16.09 9.68
N ALA A 138 3.09 17.15 8.86
CA ALA A 138 1.82 17.81 8.55
C ALA A 138 0.84 16.86 7.86
N PHE A 139 1.32 16.05 6.90
CA PHE A 139 0.51 15.03 6.24
C PHE A 139 -0.08 14.02 7.24
N TRP A 140 0.75 13.45 8.11
CA TRP A 140 0.29 12.46 9.08
C TRP A 140 -0.65 13.05 10.11
N ASN A 141 -0.46 14.30 10.51
CA ASN A 141 -1.41 15.02 11.36
C ASN A 141 -2.79 15.16 10.68
N GLU A 142 -2.85 15.41 9.36
CA GLU A 142 -4.13 15.47 8.64
C GLU A 142 -4.80 14.08 8.58
N VAL A 143 -4.02 13.00 8.39
CA VAL A 143 -4.57 11.63 8.44
C VAL A 143 -5.13 11.32 9.83
N GLU A 144 -4.36 11.59 10.89
CA GLU A 144 -4.72 11.31 12.29
C GLU A 144 -5.99 12.05 12.73
N LYS A 145 -6.20 13.32 12.29
CA LYS A 145 -7.43 14.07 12.56
C LYS A 145 -8.69 13.37 12.09
N VAL A 146 -8.62 12.67 10.97
CA VAL A 146 -9.76 11.98 10.35
C VAL A 146 -9.85 10.54 10.80
N MET A 147 -8.71 9.93 11.06
CA MET A 147 -8.56 8.51 11.36
C MET A 147 -7.48 8.30 12.44
N PRO A 148 -7.80 8.48 13.72
CA PRO A 148 -6.82 8.39 14.81
C PRO A 148 -6.07 7.06 14.86
N GLU A 149 -6.72 5.96 14.48
CA GLU A 149 -6.16 4.60 14.47
C GLU A 149 -5.49 4.22 13.14
N TYR A 150 -5.12 5.19 12.29
CA TYR A 150 -4.59 4.95 10.95
C TYR A 150 -3.36 4.03 10.93
N GLU A 151 -2.54 4.02 11.97
CA GLU A 151 -1.34 3.18 12.06
C GLU A 151 -1.69 1.69 12.05
N THR A 152 -2.80 1.30 12.69
CA THR A 152 -3.32 -0.08 12.69
C THR A 152 -3.66 -0.52 11.26
N TYR A 153 -4.34 0.31 10.48
CA TYR A 153 -4.73 -0.02 9.11
C TYR A 153 -3.55 -0.01 8.14
N LYS A 154 -2.61 0.92 8.35
CA LYS A 154 -1.33 0.97 7.65
C LYS A 154 -0.49 -0.29 7.89
N LEU A 155 -0.43 -0.74 9.15
CA LEU A 155 0.27 -1.98 9.52
C LEU A 155 -0.43 -3.18 8.88
N TRP A 156 -1.75 -3.25 8.95
CA TRP A 156 -2.52 -4.32 8.32
C TRP A 156 -2.22 -4.44 6.82
N LEU A 157 -2.20 -3.33 6.07
CA LEU A 157 -1.84 -3.32 4.64
C LEU A 157 -0.41 -3.78 4.39
N LYS A 158 0.52 -3.40 5.25
CA LYS A 158 1.91 -3.85 5.15
C LYS A 158 2.04 -5.37 5.33
N GLU A 159 1.26 -5.94 6.25
CA GLU A 159 1.33 -7.36 6.60
C GLU A 159 0.44 -8.25 5.71
N ASN A 160 -0.71 -7.75 5.29
CA ASN A 160 -1.73 -8.54 4.59
C ASN A 160 -2.02 -8.11 3.16
N GLY A 161 -1.56 -6.93 2.73
CA GLY A 161 -1.87 -6.40 1.40
C GLY A 161 -1.45 -7.33 0.26
N TRP A 162 -0.46 -8.14 0.46
CA TRP A 162 -0.02 -9.13 -0.54
C TRP A 162 -1.04 -10.28 -0.75
N LYS A 163 -1.91 -10.54 0.22
CA LYS A 163 -2.96 -11.56 0.13
C LYS A 163 -4.12 -11.13 -0.78
N LEU A 164 -4.18 -9.86 -1.17
CA LEU A 164 -5.23 -9.27 -2.01
C LEU A 164 -4.92 -9.39 -3.56
#